data_bc05aab16c56e0aed0f8a8caeb985e3f
#
_entry.id   bc05aab16c56e0aed0f8a8caeb985e3f
#
_cell.length_a   1.000
_cell.length_b   1.000
_cell.length_c   1.000
_cell.angle_alpha   90.00
_cell.angle_beta   90.00
_cell.angle_gamma   90.00
#
_symmetry.space_group_name_H-M   'P 1'
#
loop_
_entity.id
_entity.type
_entity.pdbx_description
1 polymer ?
#
loop_
_entity_poly.entity_id
_entity_poly.type
_entity_poly.pdbx_seq_one_letter_code
_entity_poly.pdbx_strand_id
1 'polypeptide(L)'
;MKVPPLSERPVTEEEEQDFLTPPARRKKRSLAARRAALRPWAIGIGLTVLVAVAAVGAYTLGASIGSWNDRPSTAASPTAHPAPTPSVSSEPPMSGGYAIGPDGVLVRPAEFAADTYTKPELPEEAKENTERGAEAAAEHYLALLVYAWNTGDTQPFADMSDPNSAFANTYVTNIGDLYKGGWSYGTSSNITDVLRVEPVPPNGTDIPDNSVLVKFHIVSIDGIKCQGVRTKEQTPEYGSTLSLILTWNDGKWVEVQGRVLRDE
;
A
#
# COMPACT_ATOMS: atom_id res chain seq x y z
N MET A 1 -16.42 -49.84 -17.86
CA MET A 1 -17.38 -48.73 -18.12
C MET A 1 -17.85 -48.89 -19.57
N LYS A 2 -19.15 -49.14 -19.81
CA LYS A 2 -19.69 -49.23 -21.17
C LYS A 2 -20.06 -47.81 -21.62
N VAL A 3 -19.47 -47.34 -22.74
CA VAL A 3 -19.84 -46.11 -23.41
C VAL A 3 -21.22 -46.32 -24.05
N PRO A 4 -22.22 -45.49 -23.82
CA PRO A 4 -23.51 -45.58 -24.48
C PRO A 4 -23.34 -45.33 -25.98
N PRO A 5 -24.12 -46.05 -26.87
CA PRO A 5 -24.04 -45.86 -28.29
C PRO A 5 -24.54 -44.46 -28.66
N LEU A 6 -23.82 -43.80 -29.61
CA LEU A 6 -24.25 -42.59 -30.27
C LEU A 6 -25.62 -42.86 -30.93
N SER A 7 -26.58 -41.99 -30.68
CA SER A 7 -27.91 -42.03 -31.26
C SER A 7 -27.80 -41.84 -32.78
N GLU A 8 -28.01 -42.87 -33.56
CA GLU A 8 -28.14 -42.83 -35.05
C GLU A 8 -29.54 -42.30 -35.43
N ARG A 9 -29.85 -41.11 -35.01
CA ARG A 9 -31.07 -40.44 -35.48
C ARG A 9 -30.73 -39.74 -36.80
N PRO A 10 -31.43 -40.06 -37.92
CA PRO A 10 -31.19 -39.32 -39.16
C PRO A 10 -31.52 -37.86 -39.00
N VAL A 11 -30.56 -37.00 -39.38
CA VAL A 11 -30.74 -35.54 -39.41
C VAL A 11 -31.81 -35.22 -40.44
N THR A 12 -32.79 -34.43 -40.05
CA THR A 12 -33.85 -34.00 -40.98
C THR A 12 -33.34 -32.87 -41.87
N GLU A 13 -33.88 -32.72 -43.09
CA GLU A 13 -33.47 -31.67 -44.03
C GLU A 13 -33.58 -30.25 -43.45
N GLU A 14 -34.47 -30.01 -42.47
CA GLU A 14 -34.59 -28.77 -41.75
C GLU A 14 -33.39 -28.51 -40.81
N GLU A 15 -32.84 -29.55 -40.15
CA GLU A 15 -31.63 -29.43 -39.30
C GLU A 15 -30.38 -29.18 -40.13
N GLU A 16 -30.34 -29.72 -41.40
CA GLU A 16 -29.23 -29.45 -42.30
C GLU A 16 -29.26 -28.04 -42.88
N GLN A 17 -30.43 -27.43 -43.06
CA GLN A 17 -30.58 -26.05 -43.53
C GLN A 17 -30.19 -25.03 -42.42
N ASP A 18 -30.42 -25.35 -41.15
CA ASP A 18 -29.98 -24.50 -40.04
C ASP A 18 -28.47 -24.45 -39.87
N PHE A 19 -27.77 -25.53 -40.24
CA PHE A 19 -26.29 -25.60 -40.24
C PHE A 19 -25.66 -24.76 -41.39
N LEU A 20 -26.36 -24.62 -42.50
CA LEU A 20 -25.88 -23.94 -43.70
C LEU A 20 -26.23 -22.44 -43.72
N THR A 21 -27.16 -22.00 -42.84
CA THR A 21 -27.54 -20.59 -42.78
C THR A 21 -26.63 -19.86 -41.77
N PRO A 22 -25.69 -19.01 -42.20
CA PRO A 22 -24.87 -18.28 -41.27
C PRO A 22 -25.78 -17.40 -40.39
N PRO A 23 -25.61 -17.39 -39.05
CA PRO A 23 -26.45 -16.61 -38.16
C PRO A 23 -26.40 -15.16 -38.59
N ALA A 24 -27.59 -14.54 -38.79
CA ALA A 24 -27.74 -13.17 -39.18
C ALA A 24 -26.83 -12.28 -38.31
N ARG A 25 -25.81 -11.68 -38.92
CA ARG A 25 -24.83 -10.82 -38.31
C ARG A 25 -25.58 -9.69 -37.61
N ARG A 26 -25.97 -9.90 -36.32
CA ARG A 26 -26.31 -8.77 -35.46
C ARG A 26 -25.15 -7.81 -35.51
N LYS A 27 -25.36 -6.63 -36.13
CA LYS A 27 -24.40 -5.52 -36.09
C LYS A 27 -24.08 -5.25 -34.64
N LYS A 28 -23.01 -5.88 -34.13
CA LYS A 28 -22.42 -5.51 -32.84
C LYS A 28 -21.98 -4.07 -33.02
N ARG A 29 -22.72 -3.13 -32.39
CA ARG A 29 -22.24 -1.75 -32.24
C ARG A 29 -20.84 -1.88 -31.70
N SER A 30 -19.86 -1.35 -32.45
CA SER A 30 -18.45 -1.52 -32.11
C SER A 30 -18.24 -1.02 -30.67
N LEU A 31 -17.42 -1.73 -29.90
CA LEU A 31 -17.02 -1.33 -28.55
C LEU A 31 -16.44 0.10 -28.52
N ALA A 32 -15.86 0.54 -29.65
CA ALA A 32 -15.40 1.91 -29.87
C ALA A 32 -16.53 2.96 -29.79
N ALA A 33 -17.72 2.67 -30.38
CA ALA A 33 -18.87 3.59 -30.31
C ALA A 33 -19.47 3.68 -28.88
N ARG A 34 -19.42 2.60 -28.11
CA ARG A 34 -19.79 2.60 -26.68
C ARG A 34 -18.79 3.34 -25.82
N ARG A 35 -17.49 3.22 -26.14
CA ARG A 35 -16.41 3.94 -25.42
C ARG A 35 -16.48 5.45 -25.67
N ALA A 36 -16.81 5.89 -26.89
CA ALA A 36 -16.94 7.31 -27.20
C ALA A 36 -18.14 7.98 -26.49
N ALA A 37 -19.26 7.26 -26.27
CA ALA A 37 -20.42 7.78 -25.58
C ALA A 37 -20.26 7.87 -24.04
N LEU A 38 -19.34 7.09 -23.46
CA LEU A 38 -19.10 7.06 -22.01
C LEU A 38 -17.90 7.93 -21.57
N ARG A 39 -17.12 8.44 -22.54
CA ARG A 39 -15.91 9.23 -22.23
C ARG A 39 -16.15 10.41 -21.28
N PRO A 40 -17.17 11.25 -21.43
CA PRO A 40 -17.37 12.38 -20.50
C PRO A 40 -17.78 11.94 -19.08
N TRP A 41 -18.42 10.76 -18.95
CA TRP A 41 -18.83 10.24 -17.64
C TRP A 41 -17.71 9.52 -16.91
N ALA A 42 -16.86 8.80 -17.64
CA ALA A 42 -15.73 8.08 -17.05
C ALA A 42 -14.67 9.02 -16.46
N ILE A 43 -14.43 10.17 -17.12
CA ILE A 43 -13.51 11.19 -16.61
C ILE A 43 -14.06 11.85 -15.34
N GLY A 44 -15.36 12.15 -15.29
CA GLY A 44 -16.00 12.74 -14.10
C GLY A 44 -16.02 11.79 -12.90
N ILE A 45 -16.34 10.52 -13.11
CA ILE A 45 -16.40 9.51 -12.03
C ILE A 45 -14.99 9.12 -11.58
N GLY A 46 -14.03 9.01 -12.50
CA GLY A 46 -12.64 8.71 -12.17
C GLY A 46 -12.02 9.76 -11.27
N LEU A 47 -12.25 11.03 -11.56
CA LEU A 47 -11.69 12.14 -10.80
C LEU A 47 -12.35 12.31 -9.42
N THR A 48 -13.66 12.07 -9.31
CA THR A 48 -14.37 12.10 -8.01
C THR A 48 -14.01 10.92 -7.11
N VAL A 49 -13.78 9.73 -7.67
CA VAL A 49 -13.34 8.56 -6.88
C VAL A 49 -11.89 8.75 -6.42
N LEU A 50 -11.02 9.34 -7.24
CA LEU A 50 -9.62 9.60 -6.88
C LEU A 50 -9.51 10.64 -5.76
N VAL A 51 -10.33 11.71 -5.80
CA VAL A 51 -10.41 12.71 -4.73
C VAL A 51 -11.05 12.12 -3.47
N ALA A 52 -12.07 11.25 -3.59
CA ALA A 52 -12.72 10.63 -2.44
C ALA A 52 -11.79 9.61 -1.75
N VAL A 53 -11.01 8.84 -2.51
CA VAL A 53 -10.04 7.88 -1.93
C VAL A 53 -8.86 8.60 -1.28
N ALA A 54 -8.38 9.70 -1.87
CA ALA A 54 -7.37 10.55 -1.24
C ALA A 54 -7.90 11.22 0.04
N ALA A 55 -9.18 11.68 0.03
CA ALA A 55 -9.81 12.27 1.20
C ALA A 55 -10.07 11.25 2.31
N VAL A 56 -10.49 10.01 1.98
CA VAL A 56 -10.70 8.96 2.98
C VAL A 56 -9.37 8.47 3.54
N GLY A 57 -8.34 8.31 2.71
CA GLY A 57 -6.98 7.96 3.17
C GLY A 57 -6.38 9.04 4.08
N ALA A 58 -6.53 10.32 3.71
CA ALA A 58 -6.10 11.44 4.54
C ALA A 58 -6.96 11.60 5.81
N TYR A 59 -8.27 11.29 5.72
CA TYR A 59 -9.19 11.39 6.86
C TYR A 59 -8.94 10.30 7.89
N THR A 60 -8.67 9.05 7.48
CA THR A 60 -8.37 7.96 8.42
C THR A 60 -7.02 8.13 9.10
N LEU A 61 -6.01 8.69 8.40
CA LEU A 61 -4.72 9.05 8.98
C LEU A 61 -4.80 10.36 9.78
N GLY A 62 -5.57 11.34 9.33
CA GLY A 62 -5.77 12.61 10.02
C GLY A 62 -6.67 12.51 11.25
N ALA A 63 -7.74 11.68 11.20
CA ALA A 63 -8.63 11.49 12.34
C ALA A 63 -7.96 10.79 13.53
N SER A 64 -6.95 9.93 13.26
CA SER A 64 -6.16 9.32 14.34
C SER A 64 -5.17 10.29 14.99
N ILE A 65 -4.85 11.41 14.35
CA ILE A 65 -3.98 12.47 14.89
C ILE A 65 -4.81 13.62 15.51
N GLY A 66 -5.95 13.95 14.92
CA GLY A 66 -6.83 15.06 15.36
C GLY A 66 -7.54 14.82 16.69
N SER A 67 -7.81 13.57 17.05
CA SER A 67 -8.46 13.25 18.34
C SER A 67 -7.57 13.44 19.57
N TRP A 68 -6.34 13.90 19.38
CA TRP A 68 -5.38 14.11 20.47
C TRP A 68 -5.41 15.52 21.08
N ASN A 69 -6.15 16.45 20.48
CA ASN A 69 -6.18 17.86 20.91
C ASN A 69 -7.43 18.28 21.70
N ASP A 70 -8.45 17.43 21.83
CA ASP A 70 -9.65 17.77 22.61
C ASP A 70 -9.44 17.50 24.10
N ARG A 71 -8.88 18.47 24.79
CA ARG A 71 -8.98 18.60 26.24
C ARG A 71 -10.15 19.53 26.56
N PRO A 72 -11.15 19.10 27.36
CA PRO A 72 -12.11 20.03 27.94
C PRO A 72 -11.42 20.86 29.02
N SER A 73 -11.30 22.16 28.78
CA SER A 73 -10.94 23.14 29.82
C SER A 73 -12.11 23.31 30.78
N THR A 74 -11.99 22.76 31.98
CA THR A 74 -12.80 23.18 33.11
C THR A 74 -11.93 23.96 34.08
N ALA A 75 -12.12 25.27 34.04
CA ALA A 75 -11.59 26.18 35.07
C ALA A 75 -12.37 25.99 36.39
N ALA A 76 -11.67 25.63 37.43
CA ALA A 76 -12.18 25.72 38.80
C ALA A 76 -11.16 26.49 39.66
N SER A 77 -11.66 27.52 40.36
CA SER A 77 -10.94 28.41 41.25
C SER A 77 -10.32 27.69 42.47
N PRO A 78 -9.24 28.25 43.01
CA PRO A 78 -8.47 27.58 44.05
C PRO A 78 -9.08 27.81 45.46
N THR A 79 -9.38 26.72 46.16
CA THR A 79 -9.53 26.73 47.60
C THR A 79 -8.28 26.09 48.21
N ALA A 80 -7.54 26.89 48.98
CA ALA A 80 -6.30 26.46 49.61
C ALA A 80 -6.60 25.44 50.73
N HIS A 81 -6.02 24.25 50.58
CA HIS A 81 -5.91 23.26 51.66
C HIS A 81 -4.43 22.86 51.87
N PRO A 82 -4.01 22.53 53.09
CA PRO A 82 -2.60 22.28 53.40
C PRO A 82 -2.05 21.09 52.65
N ALA A 83 -0.81 21.23 52.18
CA ALA A 83 -0.10 20.26 51.38
C ALA A 83 -0.02 18.89 52.03
N PRO A 84 -0.48 17.81 51.38
CA PRO A 84 -0.08 16.48 51.74
C PRO A 84 1.36 16.24 51.27
N THR A 85 2.15 15.63 52.14
CA THR A 85 3.46 15.05 51.83
C THR A 85 3.42 14.30 50.50
N PRO A 86 4.42 14.43 49.61
CA PRO A 86 4.41 13.72 48.34
C PRO A 86 4.51 12.22 48.63
N SER A 87 3.40 11.50 48.56
CA SER A 87 3.41 10.07 48.34
C SER A 87 4.08 9.87 46.98
N VAL A 88 5.23 9.23 47.00
CA VAL A 88 5.87 8.75 45.78
C VAL A 88 4.90 7.77 45.14
N SER A 89 4.07 8.26 44.24
CA SER A 89 3.22 7.42 43.41
C SER A 89 4.12 6.54 42.57
N SER A 90 4.13 5.25 42.85
CA SER A 90 4.83 4.24 42.07
C SER A 90 4.01 3.81 40.86
N GLU A 91 3.20 4.72 40.28
CA GLU A 91 2.62 4.48 38.98
C GLU A 91 3.75 4.51 37.96
N PRO A 92 3.93 3.45 37.14
CA PRO A 92 4.90 3.48 36.07
C PRO A 92 4.58 4.68 35.17
N PRO A 93 5.60 5.46 34.76
CA PRO A 93 5.37 6.61 33.88
C PRO A 93 4.58 6.14 32.67
N MET A 94 3.62 6.96 32.18
CA MET A 94 2.76 6.67 31.01
C MET A 94 3.56 6.54 29.71
N SER A 95 4.83 6.20 29.80
CA SER A 95 5.79 5.97 28.73
C SER A 95 5.79 4.55 28.19
N GLY A 96 4.84 3.69 28.59
CA GLY A 96 4.80 2.28 28.19
C GLY A 96 6.05 1.48 28.58
N GLY A 97 6.78 1.91 29.61
CA GLY A 97 8.04 1.29 30.06
C GLY A 97 9.30 1.82 29.36
N TYR A 98 9.18 2.75 28.44
CA TYR A 98 10.33 3.37 27.76
C TYR A 98 10.95 4.48 28.62
N ALA A 99 12.28 4.63 28.58
CA ALA A 99 12.96 5.78 29.14
C ALA A 99 12.66 7.04 28.33
N ILE A 100 12.64 8.21 29.02
CA ILE A 100 12.50 9.52 28.34
C ILE A 100 13.91 10.07 28.11
N GLY A 101 14.22 10.44 26.85
CA GLY A 101 15.47 11.04 26.48
C GLY A 101 15.57 12.51 26.91
N PRO A 102 16.76 13.11 26.83
CA PRO A 102 16.98 14.51 27.22
C PRO A 102 16.26 15.51 26.29
N ASP A 103 15.86 15.08 25.11
CA ASP A 103 15.06 15.80 24.12
C ASP A 103 13.55 15.70 24.37
N GLY A 104 13.13 14.97 25.42
CA GLY A 104 11.73 14.72 25.75
C GLY A 104 11.05 13.67 24.87
N VAL A 105 11.78 12.95 24.04
CA VAL A 105 11.29 11.83 23.24
C VAL A 105 11.60 10.51 23.96
N LEU A 106 10.73 9.52 23.80
CA LEU A 106 11.01 8.19 24.33
C LEU A 106 12.22 7.57 23.63
N VAL A 107 13.10 6.97 24.44
CA VAL A 107 14.29 6.29 23.94
C VAL A 107 13.89 4.99 23.27
N ARG A 108 14.30 4.82 22.01
CA ARG A 108 14.12 3.56 21.27
C ARG A 108 14.97 2.46 21.93
N PRO A 109 14.42 1.23 22.14
CA PRO A 109 15.21 0.13 22.69
C PRO A 109 16.41 -0.20 21.81
N ALA A 110 17.56 -0.46 22.44
CA ALA A 110 18.82 -0.66 21.72
C ALA A 110 18.78 -1.89 20.77
N GLU A 111 18.06 -2.94 21.15
CA GLU A 111 17.88 -4.15 20.33
C GLU A 111 17.13 -3.87 19.02
N PHE A 112 16.41 -2.75 18.94
CA PHE A 112 15.69 -2.30 17.75
C PHE A 112 16.27 -1.01 17.17
N ALA A 113 17.49 -0.64 17.51
CA ALA A 113 18.13 0.55 16.95
C ALA A 113 18.18 0.49 15.42
N ALA A 114 18.21 1.65 14.75
CA ALA A 114 18.12 1.70 13.28
C ALA A 114 19.25 0.95 12.58
N ASP A 115 20.43 0.92 13.18
CA ASP A 115 21.64 0.22 12.70
C ASP A 115 21.59 -1.30 12.86
N THR A 116 20.61 -1.84 13.59
CA THR A 116 20.37 -3.29 13.66
C THR A 116 19.63 -3.84 12.44
N TYR A 117 19.08 -2.97 11.59
CA TYR A 117 18.38 -3.36 10.37
C TYR A 117 19.30 -3.28 9.17
N THR A 118 19.44 -4.38 8.46
CA THR A 118 20.25 -4.42 7.22
C THR A 118 19.44 -3.91 6.04
N LYS A 119 20.03 -3.00 5.27
CA LYS A 119 19.43 -2.54 4.03
C LYS A 119 19.30 -3.71 3.04
N PRO A 120 18.11 -3.96 2.45
CA PRO A 120 17.94 -4.98 1.43
C PRO A 120 18.87 -4.76 0.23
N GLU A 121 19.45 -5.83 -0.29
CA GLU A 121 20.24 -5.83 -1.52
C GLU A 121 19.35 -6.11 -2.72
N LEU A 122 19.61 -5.43 -3.84
CA LEU A 122 18.85 -5.64 -5.08
C LEU A 122 19.19 -7.02 -5.66
N PRO A 123 18.18 -7.91 -5.86
CA PRO A 123 18.38 -9.21 -6.48
C PRO A 123 18.93 -9.10 -7.92
N GLU A 124 19.69 -10.09 -8.37
CA GLU A 124 20.23 -10.09 -9.73
C GLU A 124 19.10 -10.13 -10.79
N GLU A 125 18.03 -10.87 -10.53
CA GLU A 125 16.85 -10.95 -11.40
C GLU A 125 16.21 -9.57 -11.63
N ALA A 126 16.23 -8.70 -10.61
CA ALA A 126 15.70 -7.35 -10.70
C ALA A 126 16.52 -6.43 -11.63
N LYS A 127 17.67 -6.86 -12.11
CA LYS A 127 18.51 -6.14 -13.08
C LYS A 127 18.18 -6.49 -14.52
N GLU A 128 17.17 -7.29 -14.77
CA GLU A 128 16.75 -7.72 -16.11
C GLU A 128 15.43 -7.05 -16.52
N ASN A 129 15.35 -6.62 -17.79
CA ASN A 129 14.11 -6.12 -18.37
C ASN A 129 13.19 -7.27 -18.79
N THR A 130 12.64 -7.96 -17.81
CA THR A 130 11.73 -9.10 -17.97
C THR A 130 10.58 -9.01 -16.96
N GLU A 131 9.47 -9.73 -17.17
CA GLU A 131 8.40 -9.80 -16.18
C GLU A 131 8.89 -10.34 -14.83
N ARG A 132 9.77 -11.33 -14.85
CA ARG A 132 10.41 -11.87 -13.63
C ARG A 132 11.31 -10.82 -12.97
N GLY A 133 12.02 -10.01 -13.76
CA GLY A 133 12.80 -8.90 -13.26
C GLY A 133 11.95 -7.82 -12.60
N ALA A 134 10.79 -7.51 -13.19
CA ALA A 134 9.82 -6.59 -12.59
C ALA A 134 9.24 -7.12 -11.27
N GLU A 135 8.93 -8.42 -11.21
CA GLU A 135 8.48 -9.08 -9.98
C GLU A 135 9.52 -8.98 -8.87
N ALA A 136 10.77 -9.39 -9.15
CA ALA A 136 11.87 -9.30 -8.19
C ALA A 136 12.17 -7.86 -7.73
N ALA A 137 12.03 -6.89 -8.65
CA ALA A 137 12.15 -5.47 -8.32
C ALA A 137 11.01 -4.98 -7.41
N ALA A 138 9.78 -5.45 -7.62
CA ALA A 138 8.64 -5.13 -6.78
C ALA A 138 8.75 -5.73 -5.37
N GLU A 139 9.27 -6.97 -5.27
CA GLU A 139 9.60 -7.60 -3.98
C GLU A 139 10.64 -6.78 -3.21
N HIS A 140 11.72 -6.39 -3.91
CA HIS A 140 12.76 -5.54 -3.33
C HIS A 140 12.22 -4.17 -2.90
N TYR A 141 11.34 -3.57 -3.69
CA TYR A 141 10.70 -2.29 -3.39
C TYR A 141 9.87 -2.34 -2.09
N LEU A 142 9.12 -3.43 -1.88
CA LEU A 142 8.40 -3.66 -0.61
C LEU A 142 9.39 -3.82 0.55
N ALA A 143 10.48 -4.54 0.36
CA ALA A 143 11.50 -4.70 1.40
C ALA A 143 12.16 -3.36 1.78
N LEU A 144 12.41 -2.48 0.80
CA LEU A 144 12.91 -1.12 1.05
C LEU A 144 11.90 -0.26 1.82
N LEU A 145 10.60 -0.40 1.55
CA LEU A 145 9.56 0.29 2.30
C LEU A 145 9.54 -0.17 3.77
N VAL A 146 9.65 -1.48 4.02
CA VAL A 146 9.74 -2.04 5.38
C VAL A 146 11.01 -1.54 6.09
N TYR A 147 12.15 -1.52 5.39
CA TYR A 147 13.40 -0.98 5.90
C TYR A 147 13.24 0.50 6.28
N ALA A 148 12.64 1.31 5.41
CA ALA A 148 12.42 2.73 5.67
C ALA A 148 11.54 2.96 6.93
N TRP A 149 10.47 2.17 7.12
CA TRP A 149 9.65 2.24 8.33
C TRP A 149 10.43 1.91 9.61
N ASN A 150 11.36 0.96 9.53
CA ASN A 150 12.14 0.53 10.68
C ASN A 150 13.37 1.39 10.97
N THR A 151 13.85 2.17 10.02
CA THR A 151 15.11 2.93 10.17
C THR A 151 14.94 4.44 10.07
N GLY A 152 13.90 4.90 9.37
CA GLY A 152 13.74 6.30 8.97
C GLY A 152 14.51 6.66 7.70
N ASP A 153 15.37 5.77 7.19
CA ASP A 153 16.09 5.98 5.93
C ASP A 153 15.18 5.68 4.74
N THR A 154 14.58 6.75 4.19
CA THR A 154 13.67 6.66 3.05
C THR A 154 14.38 6.74 1.70
N GLN A 155 15.70 7.06 1.68
CA GLN A 155 16.40 7.33 0.43
C GLN A 155 16.44 6.13 -0.51
N PRO A 156 16.76 4.89 -0.08
CA PRO A 156 16.76 3.73 -0.97
C PRO A 156 15.41 3.44 -1.62
N PHE A 157 14.32 3.66 -0.87
CA PHE A 157 12.96 3.52 -1.38
C PHE A 157 12.62 4.61 -2.40
N ALA A 158 12.98 5.86 -2.11
CA ALA A 158 12.78 6.99 -3.02
C ALA A 158 13.59 6.85 -4.32
N ASP A 159 14.81 6.32 -4.28
CA ASP A 159 15.69 6.10 -5.44
C ASP A 159 15.14 5.08 -6.44
N MET A 160 14.23 4.21 -5.99
CA MET A 160 13.49 3.26 -6.84
C MET A 160 12.14 3.79 -7.31
N SER A 161 11.79 5.02 -6.99
CA SER A 161 10.48 5.62 -7.30
C SER A 161 10.61 6.75 -8.32
N ASP A 162 9.58 6.92 -9.15
CA ASP A 162 9.43 8.15 -9.94
C ASP A 162 9.20 9.34 -8.98
N PRO A 163 9.87 10.48 -9.19
CA PRO A 163 9.68 11.67 -8.35
C PRO A 163 8.24 12.16 -8.25
N ASN A 164 7.39 11.82 -9.23
CA ASN A 164 5.97 12.18 -9.25
C ASN A 164 5.07 11.08 -8.68
N SER A 165 5.62 9.94 -8.26
CA SER A 165 4.81 8.87 -7.66
C SER A 165 4.13 9.37 -6.39
N ALA A 166 2.79 9.47 -6.42
CA ALA A 166 2.00 9.84 -5.26
C ALA A 166 2.11 8.81 -4.14
N PHE A 167 2.27 7.53 -4.51
CA PHE A 167 2.47 6.43 -3.56
C PHE A 167 3.78 6.61 -2.79
N ALA A 168 4.89 6.72 -3.50
CA ALA A 168 6.20 6.91 -2.90
C ALA A 168 6.28 8.17 -2.03
N ASN A 169 5.84 9.30 -2.58
CA ASN A 169 5.86 10.59 -1.89
C ASN A 169 5.05 10.57 -0.58
N THR A 170 3.92 9.85 -0.57
CA THR A 170 3.10 9.67 0.65
C THR A 170 3.89 8.94 1.73
N TYR A 171 4.56 7.83 1.40
CA TYR A 171 5.33 7.05 2.38
C TYR A 171 6.58 7.80 2.84
N VAL A 172 7.33 8.41 1.93
CA VAL A 172 8.51 9.23 2.27
C VAL A 172 8.14 10.35 3.24
N THR A 173 7.02 11.05 2.97
CA THR A 173 6.52 12.12 3.85
C THR A 173 6.11 11.58 5.22
N ASN A 174 5.30 10.52 5.26
CA ASN A 174 4.79 9.97 6.52
C ASN A 174 5.91 9.43 7.40
N ILE A 175 6.88 8.74 6.82
CA ILE A 175 8.06 8.23 7.54
C ILE A 175 8.91 9.40 8.01
N GLY A 176 9.21 10.36 7.14
CA GLY A 176 9.99 11.54 7.49
C GLY A 176 9.35 12.35 8.62
N ASP A 177 8.04 12.53 8.61
CA ASP A 177 7.32 13.24 9.67
C ASP A 177 7.34 12.47 11.00
N LEU A 178 7.22 11.14 10.96
CA LEU A 178 7.35 10.30 12.16
C LEU A 178 8.75 10.48 12.80
N TYR A 179 9.79 10.43 11.99
CA TYR A 179 11.18 10.46 12.46
C TYR A 179 11.70 11.86 12.85
N LYS A 180 10.94 12.94 12.61
CA LYS A 180 11.26 14.29 13.13
C LYS A 180 11.20 14.40 14.66
N GLY A 181 10.46 13.54 15.32
CA GLY A 181 10.32 13.54 16.76
C GLY A 181 9.85 12.21 17.32
N GLY A 182 10.25 11.13 16.68
CA GLY A 182 9.87 9.78 17.05
C GLY A 182 10.67 8.71 16.35
N TRP A 183 10.17 7.50 16.39
CA TRP A 183 10.78 6.31 15.79
C TRP A 183 9.76 5.22 15.57
N SER A 184 10.12 4.20 14.80
CA SER A 184 9.33 2.99 14.60
C SER A 184 10.24 1.77 14.56
N TYR A 185 9.71 0.62 14.98
CA TYR A 185 10.40 -0.68 14.84
C TYR A 185 9.41 -1.83 14.81
N GLY A 186 9.87 -3.00 14.32
CA GLY A 186 9.06 -4.21 14.25
C GLY A 186 7.99 -4.19 13.17
N THR A 187 8.06 -3.23 12.23
CA THR A 187 7.24 -3.28 11.01
C THR A 187 7.71 -4.42 10.12
N SER A 188 6.79 -5.23 9.63
CA SER A 188 7.04 -6.31 8.68
C SER A 188 5.95 -6.41 7.64
N SER A 189 6.32 -6.90 6.46
CA SER A 189 5.39 -7.28 5.40
C SER A 189 5.97 -8.46 4.64
N ASN A 190 5.17 -9.51 4.51
CA ASN A 190 5.56 -10.75 3.83
C ASN A 190 4.63 -10.97 2.65
N ILE A 191 5.20 -11.27 1.49
CA ILE A 191 4.44 -11.68 0.31
C ILE A 191 4.00 -13.12 0.53
N THR A 192 2.70 -13.37 0.45
CA THR A 192 2.12 -14.72 0.54
C THR A 192 1.77 -15.28 -0.83
N ASP A 193 1.36 -14.41 -1.76
CA ASP A 193 0.99 -14.83 -3.11
C ASP A 193 1.34 -13.76 -4.14
N VAL A 194 1.81 -14.22 -5.30
CA VAL A 194 1.95 -13.40 -6.50
C VAL A 194 0.66 -13.53 -7.29
N LEU A 195 -0.16 -12.48 -7.28
CA LEU A 195 -1.49 -12.51 -7.88
C LEU A 195 -1.45 -12.20 -9.38
N ARG A 196 -0.50 -11.36 -9.81
CA ARG A 196 -0.39 -10.94 -11.21
C ARG A 196 0.97 -10.34 -11.50
N VAL A 197 1.54 -10.71 -12.64
CA VAL A 197 2.67 -10.03 -13.28
C VAL A 197 2.35 -9.95 -14.76
N GLU A 198 2.15 -8.74 -15.30
CA GLU A 198 1.79 -8.60 -16.71
C GLU A 198 2.22 -7.22 -17.26
N PRO A 199 2.63 -7.14 -18.52
CA PRO A 199 2.88 -5.87 -19.18
C PRO A 199 1.62 -5.00 -19.21
N VAL A 200 1.78 -3.69 -19.01
CA VAL A 200 0.68 -2.72 -19.09
C VAL A 200 0.90 -1.79 -20.28
N PRO A 201 -0.14 -1.56 -21.10
CA PRO A 201 -0.03 -0.61 -22.18
C PRO A 201 0.13 0.82 -21.62
N PRO A 202 0.98 1.65 -22.24
CA PRO A 202 1.13 3.04 -21.86
C PRO A 202 -0.19 3.80 -22.02
N ASN A 203 -0.43 4.76 -21.14
CA ASN A 203 -1.61 5.62 -21.21
C ASN A 203 -1.30 7.09 -21.58
N GLY A 204 -0.07 7.35 -21.95
CA GLY A 204 0.42 8.63 -22.47
C GLY A 204 0.88 9.64 -21.42
N THR A 205 0.39 9.59 -20.19
CA THR A 205 0.76 10.55 -19.12
C THR A 205 1.25 9.88 -17.85
N ASP A 206 0.60 8.80 -17.44
CA ASP A 206 0.80 8.25 -16.10
C ASP A 206 1.51 6.88 -16.12
N ILE A 207 1.46 6.18 -17.24
CA ILE A 207 2.08 4.87 -17.43
C ILE A 207 2.99 4.96 -18.65
N PRO A 208 4.32 4.96 -18.47
CA PRO A 208 5.29 4.94 -19.56
C PRO A 208 5.28 3.64 -20.38
N ASP A 209 6.02 3.63 -21.50
CA ASP A 209 6.35 2.40 -22.21
C ASP A 209 7.18 1.45 -21.32
N ASN A 210 7.19 0.16 -21.63
CA ASN A 210 7.91 -0.88 -20.87
C ASN A 210 7.51 -0.97 -19.40
N SER A 211 6.22 -0.76 -19.09
CA SER A 211 5.68 -0.88 -17.76
C SER A 211 5.09 -2.26 -17.52
N VAL A 212 5.26 -2.76 -16.30
CA VAL A 212 4.72 -4.03 -15.81
C VAL A 212 3.92 -3.78 -14.54
N LEU A 213 2.69 -4.31 -14.50
CA LEU A 213 1.90 -4.41 -13.28
C LEU A 213 2.34 -5.65 -12.51
N VAL A 214 2.74 -5.43 -11.27
CA VAL A 214 2.98 -6.51 -10.31
C VAL A 214 1.97 -6.37 -9.17
N LYS A 215 1.29 -7.46 -8.84
CA LYS A 215 0.31 -7.50 -7.77
C LYS A 215 0.60 -8.65 -6.82
N PHE A 216 0.69 -8.33 -5.53
CA PHE A 216 0.91 -9.29 -4.46
C PHE A 216 -0.24 -9.29 -3.47
N HIS A 217 -0.51 -10.45 -2.89
CA HIS A 217 -1.12 -10.53 -1.57
C HIS A 217 -0.01 -10.49 -0.52
N ILE A 218 -0.14 -9.59 0.44
CA ILE A 218 0.85 -9.39 1.51
C ILE A 218 0.18 -9.48 2.86
N VAL A 219 0.90 -10.00 3.82
CA VAL A 219 0.51 -10.02 5.22
C VAL A 219 1.47 -9.12 5.99
N SER A 220 0.94 -8.16 6.71
CA SER A 220 1.70 -7.08 7.33
C SER A 220 1.40 -6.94 8.81
N ILE A 221 2.38 -6.44 9.53
CA ILE A 221 2.29 -5.98 10.90
C ILE A 221 2.81 -4.54 10.93
N ASP A 222 1.99 -3.60 11.37
CA ASP A 222 2.50 -2.28 11.73
C ASP A 222 3.24 -2.40 13.06
N GLY A 223 4.50 -2.05 13.06
CA GLY A 223 5.34 -2.08 14.25
C GLY A 223 4.93 -1.05 15.30
N ILE A 224 5.66 -1.03 16.38
CA ILE A 224 5.51 -0.01 17.43
C ILE A 224 6.00 1.33 16.87
N LYS A 225 5.19 2.36 17.03
CA LYS A 225 5.50 3.74 16.61
C LYS A 225 5.52 4.63 17.82
N CYS A 226 6.55 5.45 17.96
CA CYS A 226 6.67 6.47 18.98
C CYS A 226 6.61 7.86 18.35
N GLN A 227 5.93 8.80 19.03
CA GLN A 227 5.98 10.22 18.71
C GLN A 227 5.99 11.03 20.01
N GLY A 228 7.08 11.71 20.27
CA GLY A 228 7.33 12.37 21.54
C GLY A 228 7.34 11.36 22.69
N VAL A 229 6.40 11.50 23.63
CA VAL A 229 6.23 10.61 24.79
C VAL A 229 5.10 9.60 24.65
N ARG A 230 4.60 9.38 23.43
CA ARG A 230 3.48 8.48 23.18
C ARG A 230 3.90 7.35 22.26
N THR A 231 3.47 6.16 22.58
CA THR A 231 3.60 4.98 21.73
C THR A 231 2.26 4.54 21.20
N LYS A 232 2.24 4.07 19.95
CA LYS A 232 1.18 3.27 19.39
C LYS A 232 1.66 1.83 19.34
N GLU A 233 0.89 0.93 19.94
CA GLU A 233 1.19 -0.48 19.97
C GLU A 233 1.21 -1.10 18.57
N GLN A 234 1.91 -2.23 18.46
CA GLN A 234 1.92 -3.06 17.28
C GLN A 234 0.50 -3.50 16.90
N THR A 235 0.17 -3.44 15.62
CA THR A 235 -1.12 -3.95 15.15
C THR A 235 -1.12 -5.49 15.13
N PRO A 236 -2.31 -6.12 15.25
CA PRO A 236 -2.47 -7.49 14.79
C PRO A 236 -2.06 -7.62 13.32
N GLU A 237 -1.68 -8.82 12.94
CA GLU A 237 -1.41 -9.18 11.56
C GLU A 237 -2.64 -8.95 10.68
N TYR A 238 -2.45 -8.38 9.49
CA TYR A 238 -3.53 -8.10 8.54
C TYR A 238 -3.10 -8.34 7.11
N GLY A 239 -4.05 -8.84 6.30
CA GLY A 239 -3.89 -9.02 4.86
C GLY A 239 -4.13 -7.73 4.08
N SER A 240 -3.46 -7.61 2.96
CA SER A 240 -3.71 -6.57 1.97
C SER A 240 -3.18 -6.95 0.59
N THR A 241 -3.74 -6.29 -0.43
CA THR A 241 -3.27 -6.43 -1.80
C THR A 241 -2.43 -5.21 -2.16
N LEU A 242 -1.14 -5.44 -2.43
CA LEU A 242 -0.22 -4.45 -2.98
C LEU A 242 -0.23 -4.55 -4.50
N SER A 243 -0.43 -3.45 -5.19
CA SER A 243 -0.35 -3.34 -6.66
C SER A 243 0.66 -2.25 -7.00
N LEU A 244 1.68 -2.59 -7.79
CA LEU A 244 2.73 -1.69 -8.24
C LEU A 244 2.80 -1.70 -9.76
N ILE A 245 2.99 -0.55 -10.37
CA ILE A 245 3.39 -0.42 -11.77
C ILE A 245 4.84 0.04 -11.76
N LEU A 246 5.72 -0.80 -12.32
CA LEU A 246 7.12 -0.50 -12.50
C LEU A 246 7.42 -0.31 -13.97
N THR A 247 8.28 0.65 -14.30
CA THR A 247 8.76 0.93 -15.64
C THR A 247 10.23 0.62 -15.72
N TRP A 248 10.64 -0.06 -16.80
CA TRP A 248 12.07 -0.24 -17.11
C TRP A 248 12.62 1.03 -17.78
N ASN A 249 13.50 1.72 -17.07
CA ASN A 249 14.11 2.96 -17.52
C ASN A 249 15.60 2.99 -17.15
N ASP A 250 16.46 3.34 -18.10
CA ASP A 250 17.91 3.50 -17.91
C ASP A 250 18.59 2.31 -17.21
N GLY A 251 18.16 1.08 -17.57
CA GLY A 251 18.77 -0.14 -17.04
C GLY A 251 18.32 -0.54 -15.64
N LYS A 252 17.22 0.02 -15.14
CA LYS A 252 16.62 -0.32 -13.84
C LYS A 252 15.11 -0.25 -13.85
N TRP A 253 14.47 -0.93 -12.91
CA TRP A 253 13.06 -0.79 -12.63
C TRP A 253 12.81 0.41 -11.71
N VAL A 254 11.80 1.21 -12.05
CA VAL A 254 11.36 2.40 -11.30
C VAL A 254 9.87 2.29 -11.05
N GLU A 255 9.44 2.40 -9.81
CA GLU A 255 8.02 2.46 -9.46
C GLU A 255 7.42 3.80 -9.91
N VAL A 256 6.34 3.75 -10.67
CA VAL A 256 5.63 4.93 -11.18
C VAL A 256 4.25 5.08 -10.57
N GLN A 257 3.66 3.99 -10.10
CA GLN A 257 2.36 3.99 -9.45
C GLN A 257 2.21 2.82 -8.49
N GLY A 258 1.78 3.09 -7.27
CA GLY A 258 1.51 2.08 -6.27
C GLY A 258 0.14 2.25 -5.61
N ARG A 259 -0.41 1.14 -5.11
CA ARG A 259 -1.65 1.10 -4.35
C ARG A 259 -1.67 -0.09 -3.40
N VAL A 260 -2.13 0.16 -2.16
CA VAL A 260 -2.45 -0.88 -1.19
C VAL A 260 -3.95 -0.89 -0.92
N LEU A 261 -4.56 -2.07 -0.96
CA LEU A 261 -5.95 -2.29 -0.57
C LEU A 261 -5.94 -3.28 0.58
N ARG A 262 -6.42 -2.85 1.75
CA ARG A 262 -6.58 -3.73 2.91
C ARG A 262 -7.73 -4.70 2.65
N ASP A 263 -7.54 -5.96 3.05
CA ASP A 263 -8.60 -6.94 3.03
C ASP A 263 -9.63 -6.62 4.11
N GLU A 264 -10.91 -6.86 3.82
CA GLU A 264 -12.02 -6.60 4.75
C GLU A 264 -12.13 -7.72 5.81
#